data_3aababf65222425544c58c8b6486a840
#
_entry.id   3aababf65222425544c58c8b6486a840
#
_cell.length_a   1.000
_cell.length_b   1.000
_cell.length_c   1.000
_cell.angle_alpha   90.00
_cell.angle_beta   90.00
_cell.angle_gamma   90.00
#
_symmetry.space_group_name_H-M   'P 1'
#
loop_
_entity.id
_entity.type
_entity.pdbx_description
1 polymer ?
#
loop_
_entity_poly.entity_id
_entity_poly.type
_entity_poly.pdbx_seq_one_letter_code
_entity_poly.pdbx_strand_id
1 'polypeptide(L)'
;MIKGNIEMSQTQRSAAEIELAERARKVLPAGTFGNTALDIVIARGKGGHVWDVSGNEYVDFLLGSGPMLVGHAHPKVEAAVLEQIPLGTTFFVNNAHGIRLAEEIVAAVPCAEQVRFVSSGSEADLYAMRVARAYMKRDKILKFEGGYHGMSDYGLMSLAPKRLANFPTPVPDSAGIPKSVREEVVVAPFNDLAAVESLLNQHGKEIAAI
;
A
#
# COMPACT_ATOMS: atom_id res chain seq x y z
N MET A 1 4.15 17.83 9.16
CA MET A 1 2.67 17.93 9.20
C MET A 1 2.28 19.23 8.55
N ILE A 2 1.95 19.23 7.26
CA ILE A 2 1.40 20.40 6.59
C ILE A 2 -0.05 20.46 7.04
N LYS A 3 -0.34 21.32 8.02
CA LYS A 3 -1.70 21.78 8.30
C LYS A 3 -2.06 22.81 7.20
N GLY A 4 -2.26 22.33 5.99
CA GLY A 4 -3.03 23.06 5.02
C GLY A 4 -4.49 22.82 5.36
N ASN A 5 -5.19 23.80 5.91
CA ASN A 5 -6.62 23.89 5.76
C ASN A 5 -6.86 23.99 4.25
N ILE A 6 -7.11 22.86 3.60
CA ILE A 6 -7.78 22.87 2.31
C ILE A 6 -9.18 23.36 2.68
N GLU A 7 -9.45 24.64 2.48
CA GLU A 7 -10.81 25.13 2.34
C GLU A 7 -11.38 24.39 1.13
N MET A 8 -11.91 23.20 1.37
CA MET A 8 -12.82 22.57 0.43
C MET A 8 -13.97 23.57 0.26
N SER A 9 -14.15 24.10 -0.94
CA SER A 9 -15.35 24.87 -1.30
C SER A 9 -16.51 24.13 -0.64
N GLN A 10 -17.44 24.84 0.01
CA GLN A 10 -18.53 24.25 0.79
C GLN A 10 -19.33 23.31 -0.14
N THR A 11 -18.85 22.08 -0.29
CA THR A 11 -19.58 21.02 -0.97
C THR A 11 -20.79 20.73 -0.10
N GLN A 12 -21.98 20.97 -0.65
CA GLN A 12 -23.20 20.82 0.09
C GLN A 12 -23.44 19.33 0.34
N ARG A 13 -23.35 18.91 1.59
CA ARG A 13 -23.60 17.53 1.98
C ARG A 13 -25.08 17.27 2.19
N SER A 14 -25.58 16.23 1.57
CA SER A 14 -26.97 15.76 1.77
C SER A 14 -27.17 15.14 3.16
N ALA A 15 -28.40 15.11 3.63
CA ALA A 15 -28.73 14.44 4.88
C ALA A 15 -28.36 12.94 4.84
N ALA A 16 -28.48 12.28 3.69
CA ALA A 16 -28.12 10.88 3.49
C ALA A 16 -26.59 10.65 3.66
N GLU A 17 -25.75 11.54 3.16
CA GLU A 17 -24.32 11.43 3.34
C GLU A 17 -23.89 11.67 4.79
N ILE A 18 -24.50 12.65 5.45
CA ILE A 18 -24.26 12.92 6.89
C ILE A 18 -24.61 11.70 7.72
N GLU A 19 -25.79 11.08 7.49
CA GLU A 19 -26.22 9.87 8.19
C GLU A 19 -25.23 8.71 7.98
N LEU A 20 -24.78 8.49 6.73
CA LEU A 20 -23.81 7.44 6.42
C LEU A 20 -22.47 7.67 7.12
N ALA A 21 -21.97 8.91 7.14
CA ALA A 21 -20.75 9.26 7.86
C ALA A 21 -20.88 9.05 9.37
N GLU A 22 -22.02 9.39 9.97
CA GLU A 22 -22.30 9.10 11.38
C GLU A 22 -22.33 7.59 11.67
N ARG A 23 -22.93 6.81 10.80
CA ARG A 23 -22.93 5.35 10.90
C ARG A 23 -21.52 4.78 10.78
N ALA A 24 -20.71 5.29 9.84
CA ALA A 24 -19.31 4.89 9.67
C ALA A 24 -18.51 5.11 10.96
N ARG A 25 -18.66 6.27 11.64
CA ARG A 25 -17.99 6.55 12.91
C ARG A 25 -18.31 5.58 14.04
N LYS A 26 -19.48 4.92 13.98
CA LYS A 26 -19.89 3.94 14.99
C LYS A 26 -19.28 2.56 14.79
N VAL A 27 -18.92 2.19 13.55
CA VAL A 27 -18.56 0.81 13.19
C VAL A 27 -17.17 0.70 12.55
N LEU A 28 -16.56 1.80 12.14
CA LEU A 28 -15.23 1.82 11.55
C LEU A 28 -14.24 2.56 12.45
N PRO A 29 -13.03 2.04 12.65
CA PRO A 29 -11.97 2.77 13.35
C PRO A 29 -11.73 4.14 12.67
N ALA A 30 -11.75 5.22 13.45
CA ALA A 30 -11.68 6.59 12.96
C ALA A 30 -12.76 6.99 11.93
N GLY A 31 -13.80 6.18 11.74
CA GLY A 31 -14.91 6.44 10.82
C GLY A 31 -14.59 6.22 9.34
N THR A 32 -13.48 5.57 9.01
CA THR A 32 -13.05 5.38 7.61
C THR A 32 -12.56 3.95 7.34
N PHE A 33 -12.56 3.53 6.07
CA PHE A 33 -12.00 2.24 5.64
C PHE A 33 -10.47 2.24 5.54
N GLY A 34 -9.83 3.40 5.57
CA GLY A 34 -8.40 3.53 5.36
C GLY A 34 -7.77 4.55 6.31
N ASN A 35 -6.52 4.85 6.06
CA ASN A 35 -5.74 5.80 6.86
C ASN A 35 -5.94 7.27 6.44
N THR A 36 -7.07 7.58 5.82
CA THR A 36 -7.41 8.94 5.39
C THR A 36 -8.36 9.60 6.39
N ALA A 37 -8.23 10.90 6.57
CA ALA A 37 -9.13 11.69 7.39
C ALA A 37 -10.29 12.32 6.58
N LEU A 38 -10.55 11.81 5.36
CA LEU A 38 -11.60 12.34 4.49
C LEU A 38 -12.97 11.81 4.94
N ASP A 39 -13.86 12.73 5.26
CA ASP A 39 -15.24 12.45 5.69
C ASP A 39 -16.18 12.58 4.48
N ILE A 40 -15.85 11.87 3.39
CA ILE A 40 -16.59 11.84 2.12
C ILE A 40 -17.07 10.40 1.89
N VAL A 41 -18.31 10.24 1.47
CA VAL A 41 -18.88 8.91 1.16
C VAL A 41 -19.05 8.81 -0.37
N ILE A 42 -18.15 8.08 -1.01
CA ILE A 42 -18.17 7.93 -2.47
C ILE A 42 -19.29 6.95 -2.89
N ALA A 43 -20.07 7.35 -3.89
CA ALA A 43 -21.15 6.56 -4.46
C ALA A 43 -20.78 5.90 -5.80
N ARG A 44 -19.95 6.55 -6.63
CA ARG A 44 -19.55 6.02 -7.93
C ARG A 44 -18.25 6.65 -8.43
N GLY A 45 -17.62 5.98 -9.39
CA GLY A 45 -16.44 6.48 -10.10
C GLY A 45 -16.51 6.18 -11.59
N LYS A 46 -15.87 7.04 -12.43
CA LYS A 46 -15.71 6.81 -13.85
C LYS A 46 -14.44 7.51 -14.35
N GLY A 47 -13.56 6.79 -14.99
CA GLY A 47 -12.26 7.32 -15.41
C GLY A 47 -11.48 7.87 -14.21
N GLY A 48 -11.00 9.09 -14.28
CA GLY A 48 -10.28 9.77 -13.19
C GLY A 48 -11.18 10.57 -12.24
N HIS A 49 -12.48 10.31 -12.19
CA HIS A 49 -13.44 11.08 -11.40
C HIS A 49 -14.26 10.19 -10.48
N VAL A 50 -14.64 10.72 -9.33
CA VAL A 50 -15.55 10.10 -8.37
C VAL A 50 -16.65 11.08 -7.97
N TRP A 51 -17.79 10.55 -7.55
CA TRP A 51 -18.93 11.34 -7.04
C TRP A 51 -19.31 10.80 -5.67
N ASP A 52 -19.53 11.71 -4.74
CA ASP A 52 -20.06 11.37 -3.43
C ASP A 52 -21.58 11.07 -3.47
N VAL A 53 -22.12 10.68 -2.34
CA VAL A 53 -23.56 10.42 -2.15
C VAL A 53 -24.40 11.69 -2.33
N SER A 54 -23.81 12.85 -2.11
CA SER A 54 -24.45 14.15 -2.31
C SER A 54 -24.46 14.63 -3.78
N GLY A 55 -23.73 13.91 -4.67
CA GLY A 55 -23.62 14.22 -6.08
C GLY A 55 -22.46 15.16 -6.44
N ASN A 56 -21.64 15.55 -5.48
CA ASN A 56 -20.47 16.37 -5.76
C ASN A 56 -19.42 15.54 -6.52
N GLU A 57 -18.79 16.15 -7.51
CA GLU A 57 -17.76 15.55 -8.34
C GLU A 57 -16.37 15.94 -7.87
N TYR A 58 -15.45 14.96 -7.87
CA TYR A 58 -14.06 15.14 -7.52
C TYR A 58 -13.14 14.49 -8.56
N VAL A 59 -12.00 15.11 -8.81
CA VAL A 59 -10.91 14.46 -9.54
C VAL A 59 -10.22 13.53 -8.58
N ASP A 60 -10.14 12.24 -8.93
CA ASP A 60 -9.56 11.21 -8.07
C ASP A 60 -8.08 10.99 -8.40
N PHE A 61 -7.20 11.61 -7.65
CA PHE A 61 -5.76 11.38 -7.70
C PHE A 61 -5.31 10.20 -6.83
N LEU A 62 -6.21 9.65 -5.99
CA LEU A 62 -5.88 8.53 -5.12
C LEU A 62 -5.99 7.19 -5.86
N LEU A 63 -7.00 7.03 -6.71
CA LEU A 63 -7.23 5.85 -7.57
C LEU A 63 -7.10 4.53 -6.79
N GLY A 64 -7.76 4.45 -5.63
CA GLY A 64 -7.71 3.28 -4.75
C GLY A 64 -6.34 3.02 -4.12
N SER A 65 -5.51 4.04 -3.92
CA SER A 65 -4.10 3.97 -3.49
C SER A 65 -3.17 3.32 -4.54
N GLY A 66 -3.46 3.57 -5.83
CA GLY A 66 -2.59 3.21 -6.95
C GLY A 66 -3.05 2.06 -7.85
N PRO A 67 -3.89 1.09 -7.43
CA PRO A 67 -4.22 -0.05 -8.29
C PRO A 67 -5.11 0.29 -9.49
N MET A 68 -5.82 1.42 -9.49
CA MET A 68 -6.76 1.83 -10.55
C MET A 68 -6.05 2.48 -11.75
N LEU A 69 -5.06 1.79 -12.35
CA LEU A 69 -4.20 2.32 -13.41
C LEU A 69 -4.96 2.82 -14.64
N VAL A 70 -6.10 2.21 -14.97
CA VAL A 70 -6.94 2.59 -16.12
C VAL A 70 -8.16 3.43 -15.71
N GLY A 71 -8.22 3.84 -14.45
CA GLY A 71 -9.36 4.58 -13.89
C GLY A 71 -10.56 3.70 -13.55
N HIS A 72 -11.59 4.36 -13.01
CA HIS A 72 -12.83 3.70 -12.58
C HIS A 72 -13.68 3.26 -13.77
N ALA A 73 -14.36 2.13 -13.65
CA ALA A 73 -15.32 1.60 -14.61
C ALA A 73 -14.79 1.61 -16.06
N HIS A 74 -13.57 1.10 -16.26
CA HIS A 74 -13.00 1.01 -17.60
C HIS A 74 -13.77 -0.02 -18.45
N PRO A 75 -14.30 0.32 -19.65
CA PRO A 75 -15.25 -0.54 -20.37
C PRO A 75 -14.75 -1.94 -20.68
N LYS A 76 -13.47 -2.08 -21.04
CA LYS A 76 -12.88 -3.41 -21.34
C LYS A 76 -12.74 -4.27 -20.09
N VAL A 77 -12.40 -3.66 -18.93
CA VAL A 77 -12.29 -4.37 -17.66
C VAL A 77 -13.68 -4.79 -17.19
N GLU A 78 -14.65 -3.88 -17.25
CA GLU A 78 -16.04 -4.15 -16.88
C GLU A 78 -16.62 -5.30 -17.72
N ALA A 79 -16.45 -5.28 -19.05
CA ALA A 79 -16.91 -6.35 -19.92
C ALA A 79 -16.29 -7.72 -19.57
N ALA A 80 -14.98 -7.78 -19.35
CA ALA A 80 -14.29 -9.02 -18.97
C ALA A 80 -14.75 -9.55 -17.61
N VAL A 81 -14.99 -8.66 -16.63
CA VAL A 81 -15.51 -9.04 -15.32
C VAL A 81 -16.93 -9.59 -15.44
N LEU A 82 -17.81 -8.93 -16.19
CA LEU A 82 -19.20 -9.39 -16.41
C LEU A 82 -19.25 -10.74 -17.11
N GLU A 83 -18.36 -11.03 -18.03
CA GLU A 83 -18.22 -12.34 -18.68
C GLU A 83 -17.79 -13.43 -17.68
N GLN A 84 -16.87 -13.11 -16.77
CA GLN A 84 -16.31 -14.07 -15.81
C GLN A 84 -17.22 -14.34 -14.61
N ILE A 85 -18.04 -13.38 -14.16
CA ILE A 85 -18.90 -13.52 -12.96
C ILE A 85 -19.74 -14.81 -12.95
N PRO A 86 -20.48 -15.18 -14.03
CA PRO A 86 -21.28 -16.40 -14.03
C PRO A 86 -20.46 -17.69 -14.01
N LEU A 87 -19.16 -17.62 -14.31
CA LEU A 87 -18.24 -18.75 -14.28
C LEU A 87 -17.50 -18.89 -12.96
N GLY A 88 -17.70 -17.94 -12.03
CA GLY A 88 -16.99 -17.88 -10.75
C GLY A 88 -15.73 -17.01 -10.78
N THR A 89 -15.38 -16.47 -9.62
CA THR A 89 -14.28 -15.49 -9.51
C THR A 89 -13.20 -15.88 -8.50
N THR A 90 -13.43 -16.92 -7.69
CA THR A 90 -12.50 -17.33 -6.64
C THR A 90 -12.22 -18.82 -6.72
N PHE A 91 -10.97 -19.18 -7.02
CA PHE A 91 -10.51 -20.54 -7.15
C PHE A 91 -9.26 -20.78 -6.31
N PHE A 92 -9.19 -21.89 -5.60
CA PHE A 92 -8.03 -22.25 -4.80
C PHE A 92 -6.87 -22.82 -5.65
N VAL A 93 -7.16 -23.36 -6.83
CA VAL A 93 -6.20 -23.94 -7.75
C VAL A 93 -5.97 -23.02 -8.96
N ASN A 94 -5.03 -23.41 -9.81
CA ASN A 94 -4.67 -22.65 -11.02
C ASN A 94 -5.89 -22.40 -11.92
N ASN A 95 -5.92 -21.21 -12.51
CA ASN A 95 -6.90 -20.81 -13.51
C ASN A 95 -6.21 -20.12 -14.70
N ALA A 96 -6.85 -20.13 -15.85
CA ALA A 96 -6.26 -19.64 -17.10
C ALA A 96 -5.91 -18.14 -17.07
N HIS A 97 -6.72 -17.31 -16.41
CA HIS A 97 -6.45 -15.86 -16.33
C HIS A 97 -5.23 -15.56 -15.49
N GLY A 98 -5.07 -16.23 -14.34
CA GLY A 98 -3.89 -16.08 -13.49
C GLY A 98 -2.61 -16.52 -14.18
N ILE A 99 -2.65 -17.64 -14.94
CA ILE A 99 -1.50 -18.13 -15.72
C ILE A 99 -1.11 -17.11 -16.78
N ARG A 100 -2.06 -16.64 -17.60
CA ARG A 100 -1.79 -15.62 -18.64
C ARG A 100 -1.23 -14.33 -18.06
N LEU A 101 -1.76 -13.86 -16.94
CA LEU A 101 -1.22 -12.67 -16.26
C LEU A 101 0.22 -12.88 -15.79
N ALA A 102 0.54 -14.07 -15.27
CA ALA A 102 1.92 -14.40 -14.88
C ALA A 102 2.86 -14.41 -16.07
N GLU A 103 2.43 -14.98 -17.21
CA GLU A 103 3.19 -14.99 -18.48
C GLU A 103 3.48 -13.57 -18.97
N GLU A 104 2.48 -12.67 -18.97
CA GLU A 104 2.64 -11.26 -19.35
C GLU A 104 3.62 -10.52 -18.42
N ILE A 105 3.55 -10.75 -17.11
CA ILE A 105 4.48 -10.13 -16.16
C ILE A 105 5.91 -10.62 -16.39
N VAL A 106 6.10 -11.94 -16.58
CA VAL A 106 7.43 -12.52 -16.84
C VAL A 106 8.00 -11.99 -18.16
N ALA A 107 7.17 -11.83 -19.19
CA ALA A 107 7.60 -11.26 -20.46
C ALA A 107 7.96 -9.77 -20.38
N ALA A 108 7.27 -9.01 -19.53
CA ALA A 108 7.44 -7.55 -19.41
C ALA A 108 8.57 -7.14 -18.45
N VAL A 109 8.89 -7.97 -17.44
CA VAL A 109 9.83 -7.63 -16.36
C VAL A 109 11.11 -8.48 -16.51
N PRO A 110 12.25 -7.88 -16.93
CA PRO A 110 13.46 -8.65 -17.27
C PRO A 110 14.03 -9.53 -16.15
N CYS A 111 13.79 -9.20 -14.89
CA CYS A 111 14.27 -9.98 -13.74
C CYS A 111 13.22 -10.98 -13.20
N ALA A 112 12.03 -11.04 -13.77
CA ALA A 112 10.97 -11.91 -13.31
C ALA A 112 11.05 -13.28 -14.05
N GLU A 113 11.39 -14.34 -13.34
CA GLU A 113 11.35 -15.72 -13.83
C GLU A 113 10.05 -16.43 -13.43
N GLN A 114 9.52 -16.07 -12.29
CA GLN A 114 8.27 -16.61 -11.72
C GLN A 114 7.52 -15.53 -10.98
N VAL A 115 6.20 -15.68 -10.88
CA VAL A 115 5.32 -14.72 -10.21
C VAL A 115 4.50 -15.42 -9.13
N ARG A 116 4.43 -14.83 -7.94
CA ARG A 116 3.48 -15.21 -6.91
C ARG A 116 2.48 -14.09 -6.70
N PHE A 117 1.21 -14.39 -6.90
CA PHE A 117 0.12 -13.48 -6.58
C PHE A 117 -0.24 -13.55 -5.09
N VAL A 118 -0.59 -12.39 -4.55
CA VAL A 118 -1.07 -12.20 -3.18
C VAL A 118 -2.20 -11.16 -3.21
N SER A 119 -2.90 -10.95 -2.08
CA SER A 119 -4.08 -10.10 -2.06
C SER A 119 -3.78 -8.61 -1.81
N SER A 120 -2.57 -8.27 -1.38
CA SER A 120 -2.17 -6.89 -1.07
C SER A 120 -0.67 -6.66 -1.24
N GLY A 121 -0.26 -5.39 -1.43
CA GLY A 121 1.15 -5.01 -1.42
C GLY A 121 1.84 -5.33 -0.09
N SER A 122 1.12 -5.21 1.03
CA SER A 122 1.65 -5.60 2.36
C SER A 122 2.03 -7.07 2.43
N GLU A 123 1.22 -7.95 1.83
CA GLU A 123 1.56 -9.38 1.72
C GLU A 123 2.72 -9.61 0.77
N ALA A 124 2.77 -8.90 -0.36
CA ALA A 124 3.87 -9.01 -1.31
C ALA A 124 5.21 -8.67 -0.66
N ASP A 125 5.29 -7.54 0.03
CA ASP A 125 6.50 -7.12 0.74
C ASP A 125 6.87 -8.09 1.87
N LEU A 126 5.89 -8.59 2.62
CA LEU A 126 6.13 -9.60 3.67
C LEU A 126 6.71 -10.89 3.09
N TYR A 127 6.18 -11.37 1.97
CA TYR A 127 6.72 -12.56 1.29
C TYR A 127 8.12 -12.30 0.71
N ALA A 128 8.35 -11.14 0.10
CA ALA A 128 9.65 -10.76 -0.44
C ALA A 128 10.73 -10.74 0.64
N MET A 129 10.47 -10.09 1.77
CA MET A 129 11.38 -10.09 2.92
C MET A 129 11.65 -11.49 3.45
N ARG A 130 10.63 -12.36 3.54
CA ARG A 130 10.78 -13.75 4.00
C ARG A 130 11.62 -14.57 3.04
N VAL A 131 11.41 -14.43 1.74
CA VAL A 131 12.18 -15.14 0.71
C VAL A 131 13.64 -14.67 0.75
N ALA A 132 13.89 -13.38 0.83
CA ALA A 132 15.23 -12.81 0.93
C ALA A 132 15.99 -13.35 2.16
N ARG A 133 15.34 -13.36 3.33
CA ARG A 133 15.91 -13.93 4.56
C ARG A 133 16.24 -15.41 4.42
N ALA A 134 15.33 -16.19 3.86
CA ALA A 134 15.52 -17.62 3.66
C ALA A 134 16.69 -17.91 2.70
N TYR A 135 16.79 -17.16 1.60
CA TYR A 135 17.84 -17.30 0.61
C TYR A 135 19.21 -16.89 1.16
N MET A 136 19.30 -15.71 1.75
CA MET A 136 20.55 -15.15 2.27
C MET A 136 20.96 -15.74 3.61
N LYS A 137 20.06 -16.41 4.35
CA LYS A 137 20.23 -16.88 5.75
C LYS A 137 20.67 -15.72 6.66
N ARG A 138 20.00 -14.58 6.54
CA ARG A 138 20.23 -13.36 7.29
C ARG A 138 18.89 -12.75 7.68
N ASP A 139 18.84 -12.01 8.79
CA ASP A 139 17.57 -11.56 9.36
C ASP A 139 17.26 -10.10 9.07
N LYS A 140 18.28 -9.25 8.92
CA LYS A 140 18.08 -7.81 8.77
C LYS A 140 17.63 -7.40 7.37
N ILE A 141 16.76 -6.38 7.34
CA ILE A 141 16.33 -5.69 6.13
C ILE A 141 16.79 -4.22 6.23
N LEU A 142 17.44 -3.72 5.20
CA LEU A 142 17.69 -2.30 5.06
C LEU A 142 16.55 -1.67 4.29
N LYS A 143 16.01 -0.57 4.79
CA LYS A 143 15.00 0.24 4.08
C LYS A 143 15.36 1.73 4.16
N PHE A 144 14.77 2.51 3.28
CA PHE A 144 14.93 3.96 3.29
C PHE A 144 13.85 4.64 4.14
N GLU A 145 14.25 5.70 4.87
CA GLU A 145 13.28 6.54 5.56
C GLU A 145 12.26 7.12 4.56
N GLY A 146 11.00 7.15 4.96
CA GLY A 146 9.90 7.58 4.09
C GLY A 146 9.38 6.52 3.11
N GLY A 147 10.08 5.40 2.92
CA GLY A 147 9.65 4.31 2.05
C GLY A 147 8.46 3.54 2.63
N TYR A 148 7.34 3.48 1.89
CA TYR A 148 6.16 2.70 2.29
C TYR A 148 6.26 1.26 1.77
N HIS A 149 6.14 0.30 2.67
CA HIS A 149 6.22 -1.14 2.39
C HIS A 149 5.06 -1.91 3.04
N GLY A 150 3.87 -1.33 3.00
CA GLY A 150 2.67 -1.93 3.56
C GLY A 150 2.58 -1.85 5.08
N MET A 151 1.74 -2.69 5.65
CA MET A 151 1.29 -2.62 7.05
C MET A 151 1.90 -3.71 7.94
N SER A 152 2.93 -4.43 7.46
CA SER A 152 3.68 -5.36 8.32
C SER A 152 4.54 -4.61 9.34
N ASP A 153 4.86 -5.25 10.47
CA ASP A 153 5.68 -4.64 11.51
C ASP A 153 7.05 -4.16 10.99
N TYR A 154 7.63 -4.87 10.03
CA TYR A 154 8.87 -4.48 9.35
C TYR A 154 8.67 -3.28 8.41
N GLY A 155 7.53 -3.25 7.71
CA GLY A 155 7.17 -2.18 6.79
C GLY A 155 6.87 -0.86 7.50
N LEU A 156 6.27 -0.94 8.70
CA LEU A 156 5.88 0.22 9.51
C LEU A 156 7.03 0.78 10.36
N MET A 157 8.20 0.88 9.77
CA MET A 157 9.39 1.48 10.38
C MET A 157 9.82 2.71 9.60
N SER A 158 9.93 3.85 10.27
CA SER A 158 10.46 5.10 9.70
C SER A 158 9.80 5.55 8.39
N LEU A 159 8.45 5.53 8.37
CA LEU A 159 7.66 6.07 7.26
C LEU A 159 7.63 7.61 7.32
N ALA A 160 7.12 8.14 8.43
CA ALA A 160 7.02 9.56 8.72
C ALA A 160 7.10 9.77 10.24
N PRO A 161 8.23 9.43 10.87
CA PRO A 161 8.31 9.38 12.32
C PRO A 161 8.07 10.77 12.93
N LYS A 162 7.23 10.83 13.95
CA LYS A 162 6.96 12.06 14.71
C LYS A 162 8.18 12.54 15.49
N ARG A 163 9.09 11.61 15.82
CA ARG A 163 10.37 11.89 16.44
C ARG A 163 11.43 11.21 15.62
N LEU A 164 12.38 12.01 15.12
CA LEU A 164 13.51 11.48 14.37
C LEU A 164 14.44 10.73 15.32
N ALA A 165 15.03 9.67 14.84
CA ALA A 165 16.17 8.99 15.45
C ALA A 165 17.38 9.12 14.53
N ASN A 166 18.58 8.95 15.10
CA ASN A 166 19.78 8.90 14.32
C ASN A 166 19.82 7.58 13.51
N PHE A 167 20.17 7.67 12.24
CA PHE A 167 20.45 6.49 11.44
C PHE A 167 21.53 5.62 12.07
N PRO A 168 21.44 4.32 12.00
CA PRO A 168 20.44 3.50 11.28
C PRO A 168 19.23 3.06 12.11
N THR A 169 18.94 3.71 13.22
CA THR A 169 17.91 3.27 14.17
C THR A 169 16.51 3.44 13.61
N PRO A 170 15.71 2.37 13.44
CA PRO A 170 14.33 2.48 12.98
C PRO A 170 13.42 3.05 14.07
N VAL A 171 12.42 3.82 13.65
CA VAL A 171 11.36 4.36 14.50
C VAL A 171 10.04 3.71 14.12
N PRO A 172 9.35 3.00 15.05
CA PRO A 172 8.04 2.45 14.77
C PRO A 172 6.99 3.54 14.50
N ASP A 173 6.24 3.41 13.41
CA ASP A 173 5.16 4.34 13.05
C ASP A 173 3.80 3.93 13.64
N SER A 174 3.71 2.74 14.24
CA SER A 174 2.51 2.25 14.90
C SER A 174 2.81 1.76 16.33
N ALA A 175 1.84 1.96 17.21
CA ALA A 175 1.85 1.30 18.51
C ALA A 175 1.66 -0.22 18.33
N GLY A 176 2.25 -1.01 19.23
CA GLY A 176 2.11 -2.47 19.22
C GLY A 176 3.17 -3.22 18.41
N ILE A 177 4.04 -2.54 17.68
CA ILE A 177 5.18 -3.18 17.01
C ILE A 177 6.17 -3.68 18.07
N PRO A 178 6.52 -4.99 18.08
CA PRO A 178 7.46 -5.56 19.07
C PRO A 178 8.85 -4.91 18.99
N LYS A 179 9.49 -4.75 20.13
CA LYS A 179 10.85 -4.17 20.17
C LYS A 179 11.86 -5.00 19.38
N SER A 180 11.73 -6.33 19.37
CA SER A 180 12.59 -7.25 18.63
C SER A 180 12.58 -6.99 17.11
N VAL A 181 11.46 -6.57 16.54
CA VAL A 181 11.37 -6.24 15.12
C VAL A 181 12.27 -5.07 14.75
N ARG A 182 12.46 -4.09 15.65
CA ARG A 182 13.35 -2.95 15.43
C ARG A 182 14.82 -3.36 15.23
N GLU A 183 15.25 -4.43 15.87
CA GLU A 183 16.63 -4.90 15.80
C GLU A 183 16.96 -5.54 14.45
N GLU A 184 15.91 -5.93 13.70
CA GLU A 184 16.01 -6.56 12.40
C GLU A 184 15.82 -5.58 11.23
N VAL A 185 15.62 -4.29 11.51
CA VAL A 185 15.46 -3.26 10.48
C VAL A 185 16.58 -2.23 10.59
N VAL A 186 17.26 -1.98 9.48
CA VAL A 186 18.25 -0.92 9.31
C VAL A 186 17.65 0.16 8.45
N VAL A 187 17.73 1.42 8.87
CA VAL A 187 17.16 2.54 8.11
C VAL A 187 18.26 3.42 7.56
N ALA A 188 18.21 3.72 6.29
CA ALA A 188 19.10 4.66 5.61
C ALA A 188 18.33 5.92 5.18
N PRO A 189 18.99 7.09 5.10
CA PRO A 189 18.42 8.24 4.45
C PRO A 189 18.20 7.96 2.95
N PHE A 190 17.08 8.48 2.42
CA PHE A 190 16.78 8.31 1.00
C PHE A 190 17.76 9.11 0.13
N ASN A 191 18.19 8.53 -0.99
CA ASN A 191 19.09 9.15 -1.97
C ASN A 191 20.47 9.57 -1.43
N ASP A 192 20.99 8.87 -0.41
CA ASP A 192 22.32 9.06 0.15
C ASP A 192 23.15 7.77 0.01
N LEU A 193 23.88 7.64 -1.11
CA LEU A 193 24.70 6.46 -1.40
C LEU A 193 25.83 6.27 -0.40
N ALA A 194 26.45 7.36 0.08
CA ALA A 194 27.55 7.28 1.04
C ALA A 194 27.08 6.70 2.38
N ALA A 195 25.88 7.10 2.84
CA ALA A 195 25.27 6.51 4.02
C ALA A 195 24.97 5.02 3.82
N VAL A 196 24.45 4.63 2.66
CA VAL A 196 24.16 3.22 2.35
C VAL A 196 25.45 2.40 2.32
N GLU A 197 26.52 2.86 1.66
CA GLU A 197 27.81 2.18 1.64
C GLU A 197 28.38 2.00 3.05
N SER A 198 28.30 3.03 3.89
CA SER A 198 28.73 2.97 5.28
C SER A 198 27.96 1.91 6.07
N LEU A 199 26.62 1.86 5.90
CA LEU A 199 25.77 0.88 6.57
C LEU A 199 26.02 -0.55 6.08
N LEU A 200 26.28 -0.73 4.78
CA LEU A 200 26.64 -2.04 4.22
C LEU A 200 28.00 -2.52 4.71
N ASN A 201 28.96 -1.62 4.89
CA ASN A 201 30.25 -1.98 5.49
C ASN A 201 30.12 -2.42 6.94
N GLN A 202 29.18 -1.86 7.70
CA GLN A 202 28.93 -2.19 9.11
C GLN A 202 28.04 -3.41 9.29
N HIS A 203 26.95 -3.51 8.53
CA HIS A 203 25.86 -4.48 8.73
C HIS A 203 25.65 -5.44 7.54
N GLY A 204 26.39 -5.29 6.44
CA GLY A 204 26.12 -6.03 5.21
C GLY A 204 26.10 -7.56 5.34
N LYS A 205 26.84 -8.08 6.32
CA LYS A 205 26.83 -9.54 6.62
C LYS A 205 25.54 -10.02 7.28
N GLU A 206 24.73 -9.11 7.81
CA GLU A 206 23.48 -9.40 8.51
C GLU A 206 22.25 -9.04 7.64
N ILE A 207 22.44 -8.21 6.60
CA ILE A 207 21.36 -7.71 5.73
C ILE A 207 21.02 -8.76 4.67
N ALA A 208 19.73 -9.12 4.60
CA ALA A 208 19.19 -10.05 3.62
C ALA A 208 18.73 -9.33 2.34
N ALA A 209 18.21 -8.12 2.45
CA ALA A 209 17.74 -7.31 1.33
C ALA A 209 17.76 -5.81 1.64
N ILE A 210 17.68 -5.01 0.58
CA ILE A 210 17.48 -3.56 0.59
C ILE A 210 16.16 -3.26 -0.11
#